data_2a5a5c923b9720fc1f48116832d6ecf8
#
_entry.id   2a5a5c923b9720fc1f48116832d6ecf8
#
_cell.length_a   1.000
_cell.length_b   1.000
_cell.length_c   1.000
_cell.angle_alpha   90.00
_cell.angle_beta   90.00
_cell.angle_gamma   90.00
#
_symmetry.space_group_name_H-M   'P 1'
#
loop_
_entity.id
_entity.type
_entity.pdbx_description
1 polymer ?
#
loop_
_entity_poly.entity_id
_entity_poly.type
_entity_poly.pdbx_seq_one_letter_code
_entity_poly.pdbx_strand_id
1 'polypeptide(L)'
;PGVFDSLTQLTELTLYNNQLKSIPRGAFDNLKSLTHIWLSSNPWDCECSDIIYLKNWIVQHASIVNPEGHGGVDNVKCSGTNTPVRAVTEASTSPSKCP
;
A
#
# COMPACT_ATOMS: atom_id res chain seq x y z
N PRO A 1 -12.18 7.15 1.18
CA PRO A 1 -12.94 6.18 0.40
C PRO A 1 -13.69 6.90 -0.70
N GLY A 2 -13.86 6.25 -1.81
CA GLY A 2 -14.50 6.85 -2.97
C GLY A 2 -13.56 7.61 -3.90
N VAL A 3 -12.33 7.86 -3.48
CA VAL A 3 -11.37 8.59 -4.30
C VAL A 3 -11.07 7.87 -5.61
N PHE A 4 -11.02 6.54 -5.56
CA PHE A 4 -10.68 5.73 -6.72
C PHE A 4 -11.89 5.01 -7.33
N ASP A 5 -13.10 5.32 -6.89
CA ASP A 5 -14.28 4.56 -7.31
C ASP A 5 -14.55 4.63 -8.81
N SER A 6 -14.21 5.75 -9.45
CA SER A 6 -14.43 5.94 -10.87
C SER A 6 -13.28 5.43 -11.75
N LEU A 7 -12.26 4.82 -11.14
CA LEU A 7 -11.04 4.45 -11.86
C LEU A 7 -10.99 2.95 -12.15
N THR A 8 -12.13 2.34 -12.48
CA THR A 8 -12.19 0.89 -12.69
C THR A 8 -11.39 0.40 -13.87
N GLN A 9 -11.09 1.28 -14.82
CA GLN A 9 -10.31 0.92 -16.02
C GLN A 9 -8.85 1.39 -15.93
N LEU A 10 -8.44 1.88 -14.77
CA LEU A 10 -7.07 2.32 -14.58
C LEU A 10 -6.14 1.12 -14.63
N THR A 11 -5.09 1.20 -15.43
CA THR A 11 -4.10 0.13 -15.54
C THR A 11 -2.81 0.42 -14.81
N GLU A 12 -2.50 1.69 -14.57
CA GLU A 12 -1.28 2.10 -13.86
C GLU A 12 -1.63 3.16 -12.84
N LEU A 13 -1.08 3.03 -11.64
CA LEU A 13 -1.32 3.99 -10.56
C LEU A 13 0.01 4.33 -9.90
N THR A 14 0.40 5.59 -9.97
CA THR A 14 1.66 6.06 -9.42
C THR A 14 1.40 6.83 -8.13
N LEU A 15 1.76 6.21 -7.00
CA LEU A 15 1.59 6.82 -5.68
C LEU A 15 2.92 6.99 -4.96
N TYR A 16 4.05 6.74 -5.62
CA TYR A 16 5.34 6.87 -4.96
C TYR A 16 5.67 8.34 -4.70
N ASN A 17 6.55 8.56 -3.74
CA ASN A 17 7.06 9.90 -3.40
C ASN A 17 5.96 10.86 -3.01
N ASN A 18 4.97 10.36 -2.26
CA ASN A 18 3.91 11.17 -1.67
C ASN A 18 4.10 11.18 -0.16
N GLN A 19 3.07 11.59 0.57
CA GLN A 19 3.10 11.60 2.03
C GLN A 19 2.02 10.68 2.59
N LEU A 20 1.78 9.57 1.91
CA LEU A 20 0.76 8.63 2.30
C LEU A 20 1.20 7.82 3.51
N LYS A 21 0.34 7.73 4.51
CA LYS A 21 0.59 6.94 5.72
C LYS A 21 -0.21 5.66 5.74
N SER A 22 -1.34 5.63 5.07
CA SER A 22 -2.19 4.45 4.95
C SER A 22 -3.09 4.61 3.73
N ILE A 23 -3.76 3.51 3.37
CA ILE A 23 -4.74 3.50 2.29
C ILE A 23 -6.09 3.17 2.92
N PRO A 24 -7.14 3.94 2.62
CA PRO A 24 -8.48 3.63 3.15
C PRO A 24 -8.91 2.23 2.75
N ARG A 25 -9.57 1.54 3.70
CA ARG A 25 -10.04 0.18 3.44
C ARG A 25 -10.97 0.19 2.23
N GLY A 26 -10.72 -0.74 1.32
CA GLY A 26 -11.53 -0.86 0.10
C GLY A 26 -11.14 0.06 -1.04
N ALA A 27 -10.15 0.95 -0.84
CA ALA A 27 -9.80 1.94 -1.86
C ALA A 27 -9.35 1.30 -3.17
N PHE A 28 -8.72 0.12 -3.11
CA PHE A 28 -8.23 -0.56 -4.30
C PHE A 28 -9.20 -1.61 -4.84
N ASP A 29 -10.34 -1.80 -4.20
CA ASP A 29 -11.24 -2.90 -4.57
C ASP A 29 -11.79 -2.76 -5.99
N ASN A 30 -11.93 -1.55 -6.49
CA ASN A 30 -12.45 -1.31 -7.83
C ASN A 30 -11.37 -1.22 -8.90
N LEU A 31 -10.09 -1.37 -8.54
CA LEU A 31 -8.99 -1.24 -9.48
C LEU A 31 -8.64 -2.60 -10.09
N LYS A 32 -9.60 -3.22 -10.76
CA LYS A 32 -9.48 -4.60 -11.24
C LYS A 32 -8.60 -4.73 -12.49
N SER A 33 -8.42 -3.65 -13.23
CA SER A 33 -7.61 -3.66 -14.45
C SER A 33 -6.16 -3.24 -14.20
N LEU A 34 -5.79 -3.02 -12.95
CA LEU A 34 -4.48 -2.50 -12.60
C LEU A 34 -3.40 -3.52 -12.91
N THR A 35 -2.39 -3.11 -13.67
CA THR A 35 -1.25 -3.95 -14.01
C THR A 35 0.06 -3.47 -13.42
N HIS A 36 0.11 -2.21 -12.97
CA HIS A 36 1.30 -1.61 -12.38
C HIS A 36 0.88 -0.63 -11.29
N ILE A 37 1.52 -0.71 -10.12
CA ILE A 37 1.30 0.26 -9.05
C ILE A 37 2.62 0.55 -8.37
N TRP A 38 2.90 1.84 -8.12
CA TRP A 38 4.12 2.28 -7.45
C TRP A 38 3.75 2.89 -6.12
N LEU A 39 4.28 2.29 -5.03
CA LEU A 39 3.93 2.68 -3.66
C LEU A 39 5.15 3.04 -2.82
N SER A 40 6.33 3.11 -3.43
CA SER A 40 7.57 3.40 -2.70
C SER A 40 7.63 4.86 -2.25
N SER A 41 8.55 5.15 -1.33
CA SER A 41 8.85 6.51 -0.87
C SER A 41 7.65 7.21 -0.24
N ASN A 42 6.86 6.47 0.52
CA ASN A 42 5.79 7.01 1.35
C ASN A 42 6.05 6.66 2.81
N PRO A 43 5.66 7.53 3.77
CA PRO A 43 5.85 7.25 5.19
C PRO A 43 4.74 6.36 5.77
N TRP A 44 4.66 5.12 5.30
CA TRP A 44 3.62 4.18 5.72
C TRP A 44 3.65 3.99 7.24
N ASP A 45 2.50 4.16 7.88
CA ASP A 45 2.35 4.03 9.33
C ASP A 45 2.05 2.58 9.67
N CYS A 46 3.07 1.83 10.00
CA CYS A 46 2.95 0.41 10.28
C CYS A 46 2.52 0.10 11.71
N GLU A 47 2.30 1.10 12.54
CA GLU A 47 1.75 0.89 13.87
C GLU A 47 0.22 0.94 13.88
N CYS A 48 -0.36 1.65 12.93
CA CYS A 48 -1.82 1.75 12.80
C CYS A 48 -2.37 0.50 12.13
N SER A 49 -3.44 -0.08 12.67
CA SER A 49 -4.04 -1.29 12.12
C SER A 49 -4.59 -1.10 10.70
N ASP A 50 -4.80 0.13 10.26
CA ASP A 50 -5.25 0.40 8.90
C ASP A 50 -4.24 -0.06 7.85
N ILE A 51 -2.96 -0.21 8.23
CA ILE A 51 -1.93 -0.66 7.29
C ILE A 51 -2.17 -2.10 6.83
N ILE A 52 -2.94 -2.88 7.59
CA ILE A 52 -3.17 -4.28 7.26
C ILE A 52 -3.91 -4.43 5.92
N TYR A 53 -4.81 -3.52 5.59
CA TYR A 53 -5.47 -3.56 4.29
C TYR A 53 -4.43 -3.45 3.16
N LEU A 54 -3.52 -2.48 3.26
CA LEU A 54 -2.46 -2.32 2.25
C LEU A 54 -1.54 -3.54 2.24
N LYS A 55 -1.15 -4.03 3.42
CA LYS A 55 -0.28 -5.19 3.51
C LYS A 55 -0.87 -6.40 2.80
N ASN A 56 -2.14 -6.70 3.05
CA ASN A 56 -2.79 -7.83 2.42
C ASN A 56 -2.92 -7.65 0.92
N TRP A 57 -3.23 -6.44 0.49
CA TRP A 57 -3.39 -6.15 -0.93
C TRP A 57 -2.06 -6.33 -1.69
N ILE A 58 -0.97 -5.77 -1.16
CA ILE A 58 0.32 -5.86 -1.85
C ILE A 58 0.86 -7.29 -1.88
N VAL A 59 0.56 -8.08 -0.86
CA VAL A 59 0.97 -9.49 -0.84
C VAL A 59 0.24 -10.27 -1.94
N GLN A 60 -1.04 -9.99 -2.14
CA GLN A 60 -1.83 -10.67 -3.17
C GLN A 60 -1.50 -10.19 -4.58
N HIS A 61 -0.94 -8.99 -4.71
CA HIS A 61 -0.66 -8.37 -6.00
C HIS A 61 0.83 -8.05 -6.18
N ALA A 62 1.69 -8.83 -5.54
CA ALA A 62 3.12 -8.52 -5.49
C ALA A 62 3.75 -8.39 -6.87
N SER A 63 3.22 -9.11 -7.87
CA SER A 63 3.79 -9.08 -9.20
C SER A 63 3.62 -7.73 -9.92
N ILE A 64 2.69 -6.89 -9.46
CA ILE A 64 2.45 -5.60 -10.07
C ILE A 64 2.89 -4.42 -9.20
N VAL A 65 3.38 -4.70 -7.99
CA VAL A 65 3.82 -3.66 -7.05
C VAL A 65 5.25 -3.26 -7.37
N ASN A 66 5.49 -1.95 -7.53
CA ASN A 66 6.80 -1.36 -7.82
C ASN A 66 7.57 -2.13 -8.92
N PRO A 67 6.98 -2.28 -10.11
CA PRO A 67 7.59 -3.10 -11.17
C PRO A 67 8.80 -2.44 -11.81
N GLU A 68 9.49 -3.20 -12.66
CA GLU A 68 10.55 -2.69 -13.55
C GLU A 68 11.71 -2.04 -12.79
N GLY A 69 12.24 -2.75 -11.78
CA GLY A 69 13.43 -2.29 -11.08
C GLY A 69 13.18 -1.31 -9.95
N HIS A 70 11.94 -1.08 -9.60
CA HIS A 70 11.58 -0.19 -8.49
C HIS A 70 11.58 -0.90 -7.13
N GLY A 71 12.14 -2.09 -7.04
CA GLY A 71 12.31 -2.78 -5.78
C GLY A 71 11.20 -3.77 -5.41
N GLY A 72 10.14 -3.83 -6.21
CA GLY A 72 9.06 -4.77 -5.96
C GLY A 72 8.30 -4.48 -4.67
N VAL A 73 7.61 -5.49 -4.17
CA VAL A 73 6.81 -5.36 -2.96
C VAL A 73 7.68 -5.05 -1.73
N ASP A 74 8.95 -5.44 -1.76
CA ASP A 74 9.86 -5.18 -0.64
C ASP A 74 10.19 -3.70 -0.48
N ASN A 75 9.96 -2.89 -1.50
CA ASN A 75 10.25 -1.46 -1.43
C ASN A 75 9.07 -0.63 -0.92
N VAL A 76 7.98 -1.27 -0.53
CA VAL A 76 6.90 -0.63 0.23
C VAL A 76 7.27 -0.76 1.70
N LYS A 77 7.83 0.31 2.28
CA LYS A 77 8.48 0.23 3.59
C LYS A 77 7.80 1.10 4.63
N CYS A 78 7.88 0.66 5.87
CA CYS A 78 7.37 1.40 7.01
C CYS A 78 8.21 2.65 7.28
N SER A 79 7.55 3.72 7.74
CA SER A 79 8.24 4.95 8.11
C SER A 79 9.18 4.69 9.28
N GLY A 80 10.41 5.17 9.13
CA GLY A 80 11.38 5.18 10.23
C GLY A 80 12.09 3.87 10.52
N THR A 81 11.68 2.75 9.94
CA THR A 81 12.26 1.44 10.28
C THR A 81 12.81 0.67 9.10
N ASN A 82 12.49 1.08 7.87
CA ASN A 82 12.83 0.34 6.65
C ASN A 82 12.28 -1.08 6.60
N THR A 83 11.36 -1.43 7.51
CA THR A 83 10.72 -2.74 7.49
C THR A 83 9.72 -2.79 6.35
N PRO A 84 9.74 -3.83 5.49
CA PRO A 84 8.74 -3.93 4.42
C PRO A 84 7.34 -4.05 4.99
N VAL A 85 6.38 -3.34 4.39
CA VAL A 85 5.00 -3.39 4.84
C VAL A 85 4.47 -4.83 4.77
N ARG A 86 4.91 -5.61 3.80
CA ARG A 86 4.47 -7.01 3.67
C ARG A 86 4.82 -7.88 4.88
N ALA A 87 5.79 -7.44 5.69
CA ALA A 87 6.19 -8.19 6.88
C ALA A 87 5.42 -7.78 8.12
N VAL A 88 4.57 -6.76 8.03
CA VAL A 88 3.76 -6.30 9.16
C VAL A 88 2.70 -7.35 9.51
N THR A 89 2.47 -7.57 10.80
CA THR A 89 1.44 -8.49 11.27
C THR A 89 0.42 -7.72 12.11
N GLU A 90 -0.75 -8.32 12.29
CA GLU A 90 -1.78 -7.71 13.12
C GLU A 90 -1.29 -7.49 14.56
N ALA A 91 -0.42 -8.38 15.04
CA ALA A 91 0.11 -8.28 16.39
C ALA A 91 0.99 -7.04 16.58
N SER A 92 1.58 -6.54 15.51
CA SER A 92 2.45 -5.35 15.57
C SER A 92 1.69 -4.04 15.37
N THR A 93 0.38 -4.10 15.17
CA THR A 93 -0.45 -2.93 14.93
C THR A 93 -1.53 -2.78 16.00
N SER A 94 -2.11 -1.59 16.11
CA SER A 94 -3.18 -1.33 17.06
C SER A 94 -4.10 -0.24 16.50
N PRO A 95 -5.43 -0.37 16.66
CA PRO A 95 -6.34 0.71 16.27
C PRO A 95 -6.08 2.00 17.05
N SER A 96 -5.56 1.89 18.26
CA SER A 96 -5.28 3.07 19.10
C SER A 96 -4.06 3.86 18.60
N LYS A 97 -3.27 3.28 17.71
CA LYS A 97 -2.10 3.96 17.14
C LYS A 97 -2.43 4.71 15.86
N CYS A 98 -3.66 4.65 15.39
CA CYS A 98 -4.08 5.36 14.20
C CYS A 98 -4.29 6.85 14.51
N PRO A 99 -3.87 7.76 13.58
CA PRO A 99 -4.10 9.18 13.76
C PRO A 99 -5.58 9.55 13.68
#